data_767c272595999e742769e97388e4195f
#
_entry.id   767c272595999e742769e97388e4195f
#
_cell.length_a   1.000
_cell.length_b   1.000
_cell.length_c   1.000
_cell.angle_alpha   90.00
_cell.angle_beta   90.00
_cell.angle_gamma   90.00
#
_symmetry.space_group_name_H-M   'P 1'
#
loop_
_entity.id
_entity.type
_entity.pdbx_description
1 polymer ?
#
loop_
_entity_poly.entity_id
_entity_poly.type
_entity_poly.pdbx_seq_one_letter_code
_entity_poly.pdbx_strand_id
1 'polypeptide(L)'
;VYGAKDEDGAGTERLIPFDLIPRIIPAHEWASMEKGLVQRVTALNRRMQQERGYVEVKTPQLYESQLWETSGHWGKYKDNIFVSEYEDREFGLKPMNCPGHCALFGLQHWSYRDLPVRYAEPGLLHRREPSGTLHGLLRVRHFIQDDAHIFCTEEQIQDEVTKMLAFAY
;
A
#
# COMPACT_ATOMS: atom_id res chain seq x y z
N VAL A 1 -2.07 -5.06 15.28
CA VAL A 1 -2.90 -6.22 14.95
C VAL A 1 -2.38 -7.37 15.76
N TYR A 2 -2.90 -7.53 16.94
CA TYR A 2 -2.36 -8.42 17.93
C TYR A 2 -3.28 -9.62 18.06
N GLY A 3 -2.74 -10.81 17.75
CA GLY A 3 -3.32 -12.06 18.23
C GLY A 3 -4.79 -12.29 17.95
N ALA A 4 -5.26 -12.11 16.71
CA ALA A 4 -6.49 -12.74 16.31
C ALA A 4 -6.21 -14.26 16.34
N LYS A 5 -6.76 -14.96 17.30
CA LYS A 5 -6.78 -16.41 17.30
C LYS A 5 -7.60 -16.84 16.10
N ASP A 6 -7.07 -17.78 15.33
CA ASP A 6 -7.85 -18.50 14.35
C ASP A 6 -9.00 -19.23 15.07
N GLU A 7 -10.11 -19.50 14.38
CA GLU A 7 -11.27 -20.19 14.95
C GLU A 7 -10.89 -21.54 15.59
N ASP A 8 -9.75 -22.12 15.22
CA ASP A 8 -9.22 -23.38 15.72
C ASP A 8 -8.30 -23.24 16.94
N GLY A 9 -8.10 -22.04 17.48
CA GLY A 9 -7.25 -21.83 18.66
C GLY A 9 -5.75 -22.03 18.41
N ALA A 10 -5.33 -22.35 17.19
CA ALA A 10 -3.94 -22.40 16.76
C ALA A 10 -3.46 -21.00 16.46
N GLY A 11 -3.28 -20.21 17.50
CA GLY A 11 -2.80 -18.84 17.39
C GLY A 11 -1.44 -18.79 16.73
N THR A 12 -1.19 -17.68 16.08
CA THR A 12 0.09 -17.25 15.50
C THR A 12 1.18 -17.05 16.57
N GLU A 13 1.20 -17.91 17.60
CA GLU A 13 2.11 -17.82 18.75
C GLU A 13 3.59 -18.11 18.41
N ARG A 14 3.92 -18.29 17.14
CA ARG A 14 5.30 -18.60 16.70
C ARG A 14 6.11 -17.41 16.23
N LEU A 15 5.60 -16.20 16.41
CA LEU A 15 6.33 -15.01 16.00
C LEU A 15 6.95 -14.33 17.18
N ILE A 16 8.26 -14.30 17.20
CA ILE A 16 9.14 -13.69 18.20
C ILE A 16 8.46 -13.73 19.57
N PRO A 17 8.97 -14.42 20.56
CA PRO A 17 8.32 -14.46 21.86
C PRO A 17 8.05 -13.02 22.30
N PHE A 18 6.81 -12.56 22.10
CA PHE A 18 6.35 -11.20 22.46
C PHE A 18 6.56 -10.92 23.94
N ASP A 19 6.74 -11.95 24.73
CA ASP A 19 7.14 -11.91 26.13
C ASP A 19 8.58 -11.49 26.36
N LEU A 20 9.47 -11.57 25.36
CA LEU A 20 10.84 -11.05 25.49
C LEU A 20 10.93 -9.54 25.24
N ILE A 21 10.11 -8.98 24.36
CA ILE A 21 10.14 -7.55 24.03
C ILE A 21 9.69 -6.68 25.23
N PRO A 22 8.57 -6.96 25.90
CA PRO A 22 8.16 -6.21 27.09
C PRO A 22 9.09 -6.33 28.29
N ARG A 23 9.92 -7.38 28.34
CA ARG A 23 10.93 -7.53 29.42
C ARG A 23 12.16 -6.70 29.23
N ILE A 24 12.43 -6.29 27.97
CA ILE A 24 13.63 -5.52 27.61
C ILE A 24 13.28 -4.02 27.52
N ILE A 25 12.11 -3.70 26.96
CA ILE A 25 11.67 -2.31 26.75
C ILE A 25 10.22 -2.18 27.20
N PRO A 26 9.88 -1.23 28.08
CA PRO A 26 8.51 -0.96 28.48
C PRO A 26 7.61 -0.67 27.26
N ALA A 27 6.37 -1.14 27.29
CA ALA A 27 5.47 -1.05 26.15
C ALA A 27 5.26 0.40 25.63
N HIS A 28 5.26 1.38 26.53
CA HIS A 28 5.14 2.80 26.17
C HIS A 28 6.41 3.34 25.49
N GLU A 29 7.58 2.87 25.87
CA GLU A 29 8.84 3.23 25.24
C GLU A 29 8.94 2.58 23.85
N TRP A 30 8.53 1.30 23.74
CA TRP A 30 8.48 0.59 22.47
C TRP A 30 7.58 1.29 21.46
N ALA A 31 6.36 1.66 21.86
CA ALA A 31 5.42 2.39 21.00
C ALA A 31 5.97 3.75 20.56
N SER A 32 6.71 4.43 21.43
CA SER A 32 7.37 5.70 21.12
C SER A 32 8.53 5.52 20.13
N MET A 33 9.34 4.47 20.31
CA MET A 33 10.46 4.14 19.41
C MET A 33 9.96 3.72 18.03
N GLU A 34 8.94 2.86 17.96
CA GLU A 34 8.30 2.45 16.72
C GLU A 34 7.76 3.64 15.95
N LYS A 35 7.02 4.52 16.61
CA LYS A 35 6.49 5.75 16.01
C LYS A 35 7.62 6.63 15.48
N GLY A 36 8.69 6.82 16.25
CA GLY A 36 9.83 7.62 15.84
C GLY A 36 10.57 7.02 14.63
N LEU A 37 10.73 5.70 14.58
CA LEU A 37 11.35 5.00 13.46
C LEU A 37 10.52 5.15 12.19
N VAL A 38 9.22 4.86 12.26
CA VAL A 38 8.29 4.99 11.11
C VAL A 38 8.29 6.42 10.57
N GLN A 39 8.25 7.42 11.44
CA GLN A 39 8.31 8.82 11.02
C GLN A 39 9.61 9.16 10.29
N ARG A 40 10.77 8.69 10.81
CA ARG A 40 12.08 8.93 10.19
C ARG A 40 12.20 8.26 8.82
N VAL A 41 11.78 7.01 8.71
CA VAL A 41 11.79 6.26 7.44
C VAL A 41 10.87 6.93 6.42
N THR A 42 9.65 7.31 6.81
CA THR A 42 8.71 8.01 5.93
C THR A 42 9.28 9.36 5.47
N ALA A 43 9.90 10.14 6.37
CA ALA A 43 10.50 11.41 6.01
C ALA A 43 11.70 11.23 5.06
N LEU A 44 12.51 10.19 5.27
CA LEU A 44 13.62 9.85 4.38
C LEU A 44 13.11 9.49 2.99
N ASN A 45 12.15 8.59 2.89
CA ASN A 45 11.55 8.18 1.62
C ASN A 45 10.98 9.36 0.85
N ARG A 46 10.18 10.20 1.50
CA ARG A 46 9.62 11.41 0.88
C ARG A 46 10.70 12.31 0.28
N ARG A 47 11.76 12.58 1.03
CA ARG A 47 12.88 13.37 0.54
C ARG A 47 13.54 12.72 -0.67
N MET A 48 13.86 11.43 -0.58
CA MET A 48 14.52 10.70 -1.66
C MET A 48 13.66 10.63 -2.93
N GLN A 49 12.36 10.51 -2.78
CA GLN A 49 11.40 10.52 -3.89
C GLN A 49 11.27 11.91 -4.51
N GLN A 50 11.15 12.95 -3.69
CA GLN A 50 11.07 14.35 -4.17
C GLN A 50 12.33 14.76 -4.95
N GLU A 51 13.53 14.40 -4.47
CA GLU A 51 14.79 14.63 -5.16
C GLU A 51 14.86 13.95 -6.53
N ARG A 52 14.04 12.92 -6.76
CA ARG A 52 13.93 12.16 -8.02
C ARG A 52 12.72 12.54 -8.87
N GLY A 53 12.03 13.61 -8.50
CA GLY A 53 10.88 14.11 -9.24
C GLY A 53 9.60 13.32 -9.07
N TYR A 54 9.46 12.54 -7.98
CA TYR A 54 8.18 11.95 -7.62
C TYR A 54 7.29 12.99 -6.92
N VAL A 55 6.02 12.99 -7.27
CA VAL A 55 4.98 13.79 -6.64
C VAL A 55 4.22 12.89 -5.67
N GLU A 56 4.23 13.25 -4.39
CA GLU A 56 3.43 12.53 -3.39
C GLU A 56 1.95 12.81 -3.64
N VAL A 57 1.19 11.75 -3.77
CA VAL A 57 -0.27 11.80 -3.93
C VAL A 57 -0.94 11.02 -2.80
N LYS A 58 -2.22 11.27 -2.59
CA LYS A 58 -3.04 10.55 -1.63
C LYS A 58 -4.38 10.24 -2.26
N THR A 59 -4.58 8.99 -2.58
CA THR A 59 -5.82 8.52 -3.19
C THR A 59 -6.83 8.06 -2.12
N PRO A 60 -8.14 8.12 -2.40
CA PRO A 60 -9.16 7.64 -1.49
C PRO A 60 -8.96 6.20 -1.04
N GLN A 61 -9.46 5.86 0.15
CA GLN A 61 -9.42 4.48 0.67
C GLN A 61 -10.58 3.65 0.15
N LEU A 62 -11.71 4.28 -0.09
CA LEU A 62 -12.95 3.66 -0.51
C LEU A 62 -13.31 4.13 -1.91
N TYR A 63 -13.61 3.20 -2.78
CA TYR A 63 -14.04 3.46 -4.16
C TYR A 63 -15.31 2.69 -4.47
N GLU A 64 -16.13 3.25 -5.32
CA GLU A 64 -17.26 2.57 -5.92
C GLU A 64 -16.79 1.42 -6.83
N SER A 65 -17.60 0.35 -6.92
CA SER A 65 -17.28 -0.86 -7.70
C SER A 65 -16.89 -0.58 -9.14
N GLN A 66 -17.42 0.49 -9.74
CA GLN A 66 -17.16 0.89 -11.11
C GLN A 66 -15.66 1.08 -11.42
N LEU A 67 -14.86 1.61 -10.47
CA LEU A 67 -13.41 1.73 -10.66
C LEU A 67 -12.75 0.36 -10.80
N TRP A 68 -13.18 -0.59 -9.98
CA TRP A 68 -12.65 -1.96 -9.96
C TRP A 68 -13.10 -2.75 -11.18
N GLU A 69 -14.29 -2.49 -11.70
CA GLU A 69 -14.82 -3.06 -12.94
C GLU A 69 -14.01 -2.57 -14.14
N THR A 70 -13.85 -1.25 -14.27
CA THR A 70 -13.10 -0.62 -15.36
C THR A 70 -11.65 -1.09 -15.40
N SER A 71 -11.03 -1.27 -14.26
CA SER A 71 -9.65 -1.75 -14.14
C SER A 71 -9.51 -3.28 -14.25
N GLY A 72 -10.63 -4.01 -14.37
CA GLY A 72 -10.65 -5.47 -14.45
C GLY A 72 -10.41 -6.23 -13.14
N HIS A 73 -10.26 -5.50 -12.03
CA HIS A 73 -9.99 -6.11 -10.72
C HIS A 73 -11.24 -6.74 -10.11
N TRP A 74 -12.43 -6.20 -10.39
CA TRP A 74 -13.68 -6.71 -9.82
C TRP A 74 -13.93 -8.17 -10.17
N GLY A 75 -13.71 -8.56 -11.44
CA GLY A 75 -13.93 -9.93 -11.90
C GLY A 75 -12.89 -10.95 -11.40
N LYS A 76 -11.66 -10.49 -11.09
CA LYS A 76 -10.54 -11.39 -10.75
C LYS A 76 -10.18 -11.39 -9.26
N TYR A 77 -10.45 -10.30 -8.56
CA TYR A 77 -9.95 -10.06 -7.20
C TYR A 77 -11.06 -9.63 -6.22
N LYS A 78 -12.35 -9.70 -6.60
CA LYS A 78 -13.47 -9.32 -5.71
C LYS A 78 -13.38 -10.02 -4.35
N ASP A 79 -13.01 -11.30 -4.34
CA ASP A 79 -12.87 -12.07 -3.11
C ASP A 79 -11.79 -11.54 -2.16
N ASN A 80 -10.82 -10.79 -2.69
CA ASN A 80 -9.73 -10.20 -1.93
C ASN A 80 -9.99 -8.72 -1.55
N ILE A 81 -11.15 -8.18 -1.93
CA ILE A 81 -11.56 -6.81 -1.60
C ILE A 81 -12.55 -6.86 -0.44
N PHE A 82 -12.35 -6.01 0.55
CA PHE A 82 -13.40 -5.74 1.54
C PHE A 82 -14.46 -4.89 0.90
N VAL A 83 -15.64 -5.47 0.67
CA VAL A 83 -16.78 -4.83 0.05
C VAL A 83 -17.78 -4.39 1.10
N SER A 84 -18.36 -3.21 0.92
CA SER A 84 -19.46 -2.67 1.70
C SER A 84 -20.55 -2.21 0.73
N GLU A 85 -21.79 -2.31 1.15
CA GLU A 85 -22.95 -1.87 0.38
C GLU A 85 -23.62 -0.70 1.12
N TYR A 86 -23.96 0.33 0.36
CA TYR A 86 -24.68 1.50 0.86
C TYR A 86 -25.54 2.08 -0.24
N GLU A 87 -26.83 2.27 0.05
CA GLU A 87 -27.82 2.81 -0.92
C GLU A 87 -27.82 2.08 -2.28
N ASP A 88 -27.86 0.74 -2.25
CA ASP A 88 -27.83 -0.13 -3.43
C ASP A 88 -26.56 0.02 -4.31
N ARG A 89 -25.47 0.55 -3.74
CA ARG A 89 -24.18 0.71 -4.41
C ARG A 89 -23.09 -0.07 -3.65
N GLU A 90 -22.26 -0.77 -4.40
CA GLU A 90 -21.12 -1.50 -3.83
C GLU A 90 -19.86 -0.64 -3.81
N PHE A 91 -19.19 -0.65 -2.68
CA PHE A 91 -17.92 0.04 -2.46
C PHE A 91 -16.86 -0.94 -2.01
N GLY A 92 -15.62 -0.75 -2.47
CA GLY A 92 -14.49 -1.57 -2.06
C GLY A 92 -13.38 -0.75 -1.39
N LEU A 93 -12.84 -1.24 -0.28
CA LEU A 93 -11.59 -0.73 0.26
C LEU A 93 -10.44 -1.08 -0.69
N LYS A 94 -9.56 -0.15 -0.96
CA LYS A 94 -8.48 -0.36 -1.94
C LYS A 94 -7.49 -1.43 -1.48
N PRO A 95 -7.30 -2.48 -2.28
CA PRO A 95 -6.26 -3.50 -2.08
C PRO A 95 -4.93 -3.11 -2.72
N MET A 96 -4.93 -2.08 -3.57
CA MET A 96 -3.80 -1.52 -4.31
C MET A 96 -4.06 -0.07 -4.73
N ASN A 97 -3.01 0.68 -5.03
CA ASN A 97 -3.11 2.09 -5.42
C ASN A 97 -3.25 2.28 -6.94
N CYS A 98 -2.89 1.28 -7.75
CA CYS A 98 -2.82 1.38 -9.21
C CYS A 98 -4.05 2.01 -9.87
N PRO A 99 -5.29 1.55 -9.64
CA PRO A 99 -6.46 2.14 -10.28
C PRO A 99 -6.70 3.60 -9.89
N GLY A 100 -6.41 3.95 -8.62
CA GLY A 100 -6.51 5.32 -8.14
C GLY A 100 -5.50 6.25 -8.80
N HIS A 101 -4.25 5.80 -8.96
CA HIS A 101 -3.21 6.57 -9.66
C HIS A 101 -3.52 6.75 -11.14
N CYS A 102 -4.01 5.70 -11.81
CA CYS A 102 -4.46 5.80 -13.21
C CYS A 102 -5.63 6.76 -13.36
N ALA A 103 -6.62 6.71 -12.46
CA ALA A 103 -7.73 7.65 -12.47
C ALA A 103 -7.26 9.09 -12.27
N LEU A 104 -6.36 9.31 -11.29
CA LEU A 104 -5.76 10.62 -11.03
C LEU A 104 -5.00 11.16 -12.25
N PHE A 105 -4.19 10.31 -12.91
CA PHE A 105 -3.50 10.66 -14.14
C PHE A 105 -4.46 11.05 -15.25
N GLY A 106 -5.57 10.31 -15.40
CA GLY A 106 -6.61 10.56 -16.40
C GLY A 106 -7.43 11.85 -16.20
N LEU A 107 -7.34 12.51 -15.03
CA LEU A 107 -8.03 13.79 -14.79
C LEU A 107 -7.40 14.98 -15.50
N GLN A 108 -6.18 14.84 -15.99
CA GLN A 108 -5.44 15.91 -16.66
C GLN A 108 -5.14 15.54 -18.11
N HIS A 109 -4.99 16.56 -18.95
CA HIS A 109 -4.49 16.40 -20.30
C HIS A 109 -2.98 16.54 -20.30
N TRP A 110 -2.28 15.46 -20.60
CA TRP A 110 -0.84 15.41 -20.64
C TRP A 110 -0.32 15.53 -22.07
N SER A 111 0.71 16.34 -22.26
CA SER A 111 1.53 16.31 -23.46
C SER A 111 2.63 15.25 -23.30
N TYR A 112 3.12 14.69 -24.41
CA TYR A 112 4.30 13.83 -24.39
C TYR A 112 5.54 14.51 -23.75
N ARG A 113 5.56 15.85 -23.72
CA ARG A 113 6.64 16.64 -23.10
C ARG A 113 6.55 16.71 -21.59
N ASP A 114 5.38 16.41 -21.03
CA ASP A 114 5.16 16.39 -19.58
C ASP A 114 5.57 15.04 -18.96
N LEU A 115 5.83 14.05 -19.81
CA LEU A 115 6.24 12.72 -19.40
C LEU A 115 7.78 12.64 -19.21
N PRO A 116 8.24 11.86 -18.24
CA PRO A 116 7.51 10.97 -17.36
C PRO A 116 6.88 11.69 -16.16
N VAL A 117 5.67 11.30 -15.80
CA VAL A 117 5.01 11.69 -14.55
C VAL A 117 5.16 10.58 -13.53
N ARG A 118 5.60 10.90 -12.32
CA ARG A 118 5.86 9.93 -11.26
C ARG A 118 5.02 10.26 -10.04
N TYR A 119 4.10 9.38 -9.68
CA TYR A 119 3.33 9.47 -8.44
C TYR A 119 3.90 8.51 -7.40
N ALA A 120 4.02 8.97 -6.15
CA ALA A 120 4.38 8.16 -5.01
C ALA A 120 3.31 8.30 -3.94
N GLU A 121 2.94 7.19 -3.32
CA GLU A 121 1.96 7.18 -2.23
C GLU A 121 2.38 6.18 -1.16
N PRO A 122 2.67 6.62 0.07
CA PRO A 122 2.68 5.73 1.22
C PRO A 122 1.24 5.31 1.49
N GLY A 123 0.76 4.36 0.68
CA GLY A 123 -0.64 3.97 0.56
C GLY A 123 -1.04 2.96 1.63
N LEU A 124 -2.10 3.27 2.35
CA LEU A 124 -2.75 2.33 3.26
C LEU A 124 -3.63 1.38 2.43
N LEU A 125 -3.37 0.09 2.53
CA LEU A 125 -4.04 -0.95 1.74
C LEU A 125 -4.74 -1.96 2.64
N HIS A 126 -5.83 -2.53 2.11
CA HIS A 126 -6.62 -3.55 2.79
C HIS A 126 -6.86 -4.73 1.85
N ARG A 127 -6.48 -5.92 2.29
CA ARG A 127 -6.72 -7.15 1.52
C ARG A 127 -7.50 -8.14 2.37
N ARG A 128 -8.61 -8.64 1.86
CA ARG A 128 -9.41 -9.70 2.48
C ARG A 128 -8.71 -11.04 2.29
N GLU A 129 -7.59 -11.21 3.00
CA GLU A 129 -6.87 -12.46 2.99
C GLU A 129 -7.63 -13.52 3.81
N PRO A 130 -7.76 -14.77 3.33
CA PRO A 130 -8.29 -15.87 4.12
C PRO A 130 -7.48 -16.09 5.40
N SER A 131 -8.12 -16.49 6.50
CA SER A 131 -7.46 -16.66 7.80
C SER A 131 -6.27 -17.61 7.73
N GLY A 132 -6.39 -18.73 7.01
CA GLY A 132 -5.31 -19.73 6.86
C GLY A 132 -4.10 -19.27 6.03
N THR A 133 -4.16 -18.07 5.41
CA THR A 133 -3.03 -17.51 4.63
C THR A 133 -2.27 -16.43 5.38
N LEU A 134 -2.76 -16.00 6.54
CA LEU A 134 -2.10 -14.98 7.33
C LEU A 134 -0.79 -15.53 7.91
N HIS A 135 0.27 -14.74 7.84
CA HIS A 135 1.59 -15.16 8.32
C HIS A 135 2.34 -14.01 8.98
N GLY A 136 2.13 -13.85 10.27
CA GLY A 136 2.80 -12.85 11.10
C GLY A 136 2.71 -11.44 10.51
N LEU A 137 3.86 -10.78 10.36
CA LEU A 137 3.97 -9.48 9.71
C LEU A 137 4.13 -9.59 8.18
N LEU A 138 4.38 -10.79 7.65
CA LEU A 138 4.65 -10.98 6.23
C LEU A 138 3.38 -11.00 5.38
N ARG A 139 2.26 -11.44 5.94
CA ARG A 139 0.97 -11.45 5.24
C ARG A 139 -0.16 -11.05 6.17
N VAL A 140 -0.59 -9.82 6.02
CA VAL A 140 -1.58 -9.16 6.87
C VAL A 140 -2.72 -8.59 6.02
N ARG A 141 -3.85 -8.29 6.64
CA ARG A 141 -5.01 -7.70 5.95
C ARG A 141 -4.95 -6.18 5.81
N HIS A 142 -4.07 -5.55 6.55
CA HIS A 142 -3.94 -4.09 6.62
C HIS A 142 -2.47 -3.74 6.72
N PHE A 143 -1.96 -2.94 5.79
CA PHE A 143 -0.56 -2.55 5.75
C PHE A 143 -0.37 -1.24 4.96
N ILE A 144 0.74 -0.59 5.19
CA ILE A 144 1.16 0.58 4.40
C ILE A 144 2.22 0.10 3.42
N GLN A 145 2.04 0.43 2.15
CA GLN A 145 3.01 0.19 1.10
C GLN A 145 3.58 1.52 0.63
N ASP A 146 4.90 1.61 0.55
CA ASP A 146 5.57 2.68 -0.19
C ASP A 146 5.50 2.32 -1.67
N ASP A 147 4.52 2.88 -2.35
CA ASP A 147 4.15 2.53 -3.72
C ASP A 147 4.36 3.71 -4.66
N ALA A 148 4.70 3.40 -5.90
CA ALA A 148 4.90 4.43 -6.92
C ALA A 148 4.44 3.93 -8.30
N HIS A 149 3.95 4.88 -9.11
CA HIS A 149 3.58 4.64 -10.50
C HIS A 149 4.23 5.68 -11.39
N ILE A 150 4.85 5.22 -12.47
CA ILE A 150 5.52 6.04 -13.46
C ILE A 150 4.72 5.95 -14.76
N PHE A 151 4.22 7.08 -15.22
CA PHE A 151 3.55 7.23 -16.51
C PHE A 151 4.55 7.81 -17.49
N CYS A 152 4.93 7.05 -18.51
CA CYS A 152 5.99 7.41 -19.45
C CYS A 152 5.68 6.93 -20.86
N THR A 153 6.43 7.43 -21.84
CA THR A 153 6.38 6.87 -23.21
C THR A 153 7.14 5.54 -23.27
N GLU A 154 6.92 4.77 -24.32
CA GLU A 154 7.58 3.48 -24.50
C GLU A 154 9.12 3.65 -24.57
N GLU A 155 9.59 4.70 -25.21
CA GLU A 155 11.03 5.00 -25.33
C GLU A 155 11.67 5.35 -23.97
N GLN A 156 10.89 5.84 -23.01
CA GLN A 156 11.37 6.23 -21.69
C GLN A 156 11.45 5.04 -20.71
N ILE A 157 10.81 3.90 -21.02
CA ILE A 157 10.70 2.76 -20.10
C ILE A 157 12.06 2.29 -19.60
N GLN A 158 13.01 2.09 -20.50
CA GLN A 158 14.33 1.57 -20.14
C GLN A 158 15.07 2.51 -19.17
N ASP A 159 15.02 3.80 -19.45
CA ASP A 159 15.65 4.83 -18.60
C ASP A 159 15.01 4.89 -17.23
N GLU A 160 13.67 4.87 -17.16
CA GLU A 160 12.95 4.93 -15.90
C GLU A 160 13.17 3.66 -15.06
N VAL A 161 13.20 2.49 -15.66
CA VAL A 161 13.55 1.24 -14.96
C VAL A 161 14.97 1.29 -14.42
N THR A 162 15.93 1.79 -15.20
CA THR A 162 17.32 1.94 -14.76
C THR A 162 17.44 2.89 -13.56
N LYS A 163 16.75 4.04 -13.61
CA LYS A 163 16.72 5.01 -12.51
C LYS A 163 16.06 4.42 -11.25
N MET A 164 14.99 3.65 -11.44
CA MET A 164 14.30 2.99 -10.32
C MET A 164 15.20 1.93 -9.67
N LEU A 165 15.92 1.14 -10.44
CA LEU A 165 16.88 0.18 -9.91
C LEU A 165 18.02 0.87 -9.15
N ALA A 166 18.60 1.94 -9.72
CA ALA A 166 19.62 2.74 -9.04
C ALA A 166 19.12 3.45 -7.78
N PHE A 167 17.80 3.63 -7.66
CA PHE A 167 17.18 4.17 -6.45
C PHE A 167 17.01 3.11 -5.36
N ALA A 168 16.73 1.86 -5.75
CA ALA A 168 16.50 0.75 -4.83
C ALA A 168 17.79 0.17 -4.24
N TYR A 169 18.93 0.31 -4.93
CA TYR A 169 20.26 -0.19 -4.53
C TYR A 169 21.19 0.94 -4.07
#